data_a7659d5ce7ac0c71fd14f67056269e00
#
_entry.id   a7659d5ce7ac0c71fd14f67056269e00
#
_cell.length_a   1.000
_cell.length_b   1.000
_cell.length_c   1.000
_cell.angle_alpha   90.00
_cell.angle_beta   90.00
_cell.angle_gamma   90.00
#
_symmetry.space_group_name_H-M   'P 1'
#
loop_
_entity.id
_entity.type
_entity.pdbx_description
1 polymer ?
#
loop_
_entity_poly.entity_id
_entity_poly.type
_entity_poly.pdbx_seq_one_letter_code
_entity_poly.pdbx_strand_id
1 'polypeptide(L)'
;GYERGYRRGTENLPGALGMAAALEAGGEPYMHNGAWKLMAEFAAEVRAVGGTWHSDRFDRPTCYINAIAMPGLSAKAQVMRFDMAGISVSQGSACSSGTMKPSRVLEAMGVERDVAERTIRVSLGWNTTREEVQRFCEVWLDMAKRA
;
A
#
# COMPACT_ATOMS: atom_id res chain seq x y z
N GLY A 1 34.29 -12.78 -10.52
CA GLY A 1 33.66 -13.37 -9.37
C GLY A 1 32.77 -14.53 -9.76
N TYR A 2 32.96 -15.62 -9.08
CA TYR A 2 32.18 -16.81 -9.38
C TYR A 2 31.07 -17.07 -8.38
N GLU A 3 30.92 -16.24 -7.33
CA GLU A 3 29.85 -16.30 -6.34
C GLU A 3 29.38 -17.74 -6.04
N ARG A 4 30.35 -18.64 -5.86
CA ARG A 4 30.14 -20.09 -5.71
C ARG A 4 29.33 -20.74 -6.85
N GLY A 5 29.35 -20.17 -8.06
CA GLY A 5 28.57 -20.62 -9.22
C GLY A 5 27.19 -20.00 -9.38
N TYR A 6 26.72 -19.24 -8.43
CA TYR A 6 25.37 -18.63 -8.47
C TYR A 6 25.28 -17.39 -9.37
N ARG A 7 26.38 -16.65 -9.54
CA ARG A 7 26.41 -15.43 -10.33
C ARG A 7 27.74 -15.28 -11.07
N ARG A 8 27.68 -14.88 -12.34
CA ARG A 8 28.84 -14.52 -13.16
C ARG A 8 28.85 -13.01 -13.42
N GLY A 9 30.01 -12.47 -13.75
CA GLY A 9 30.23 -11.08 -14.10
C GLY A 9 30.78 -10.25 -12.94
N THR A 10 31.08 -8.99 -13.25
CA THR A 10 31.57 -8.01 -12.27
C THR A 10 30.48 -7.67 -11.25
N GLU A 11 30.85 -7.57 -10.01
CA GLU A 11 29.97 -7.20 -8.91
C GLU A 11 29.48 -5.77 -9.08
N ASN A 12 28.19 -5.55 -8.77
CA ASN A 12 27.56 -4.23 -8.86
C ASN A 12 27.90 -3.39 -7.61
N LEU A 13 29.15 -2.93 -7.52
CA LEU A 13 29.60 -2.11 -6.41
C LEU A 13 28.77 -0.83 -6.20
N PRO A 14 28.44 -0.06 -7.25
CA PRO A 14 27.59 1.12 -7.07
C PRO A 14 26.21 0.80 -6.45
N GLY A 15 25.60 -0.30 -6.87
CA GLY A 15 24.32 -0.76 -6.29
C GLY A 15 24.46 -1.19 -4.83
N ALA A 16 25.56 -1.87 -4.47
CA ALA A 16 25.82 -2.27 -3.09
C ALA A 16 26.05 -1.04 -2.17
N LEU A 17 26.82 -0.06 -2.65
CA LEU A 17 27.04 1.19 -1.91
C LEU A 17 25.76 2.02 -1.77
N GLY A 18 24.96 2.10 -2.83
CA GLY A 18 23.65 2.78 -2.79
C GLY A 18 22.68 2.11 -1.80
N MET A 19 22.67 0.77 -1.76
CA MET A 19 21.86 0.03 -0.78
C MET A 19 22.36 0.26 0.65
N ALA A 20 23.68 0.27 0.89
CA ALA A 20 24.23 0.55 2.20
C ALA A 20 23.84 1.97 2.69
N ALA A 21 24.02 2.99 1.84
CA ALA A 21 23.63 4.35 2.14
C ALA A 21 22.11 4.48 2.41
N ALA A 22 21.28 3.79 1.64
CA ALA A 22 19.84 3.77 1.87
C ALA A 22 19.45 3.10 3.19
N LEU A 23 20.16 2.04 3.60
CA LEU A 23 19.94 1.39 4.89
C LEU A 23 20.37 2.28 6.06
N GLU A 24 21.47 3.01 5.93
CA GLU A 24 21.93 3.97 6.94
C GLU A 24 20.91 5.12 7.11
N ALA A 25 20.33 5.62 6.01
CA ALA A 25 19.33 6.67 6.03
C ALA A 25 17.91 6.17 6.36
N GLY A 26 17.66 4.87 6.29
CA GLY A 26 16.34 4.29 6.07
C GLY A 26 15.38 4.24 7.26
N GLY A 27 15.79 4.64 8.46
CA GLY A 27 14.89 4.59 9.62
C GLY A 27 14.10 5.89 9.83
N GLU A 28 14.79 7.00 9.77
CA GLU A 28 14.30 8.29 10.24
C GLU A 28 13.30 9.01 9.34
N PRO A 29 13.42 9.04 7.99
CA PRO A 29 12.51 9.81 7.14
C PRO A 29 11.05 9.43 7.29
N TYR A 30 10.76 8.16 7.53
CA TYR A 30 9.40 7.67 7.72
C TYR A 30 8.77 8.06 9.06
N MET A 31 9.57 8.39 10.05
CA MET A 31 9.11 8.64 11.42
C MET A 31 8.78 10.10 11.70
N HIS A 32 9.28 11.04 10.90
CA HIS A 32 9.26 12.46 11.25
C HIS A 32 8.02 13.25 10.81
N ASN A 33 7.33 12.85 9.75
CA ASN A 33 6.25 13.67 9.18
C ASN A 33 4.84 13.38 9.71
N GLY A 34 4.67 12.37 10.57
CA GLY A 34 3.38 12.01 11.16
C GLY A 34 2.34 11.43 10.18
N ALA A 35 2.68 11.28 8.90
CA ALA A 35 1.77 10.72 7.88
C ALA A 35 1.30 9.32 8.23
N TRP A 36 2.19 8.46 8.73
CA TRP A 36 1.86 7.11 9.14
C TRP A 36 0.89 7.06 10.34
N LYS A 37 0.98 8.03 11.28
CA LYS A 37 0.05 8.12 12.41
C LYS A 37 -1.36 8.44 11.93
N LEU A 38 -1.49 9.43 11.05
CA LEU A 38 -2.77 9.77 10.44
C LEU A 38 -3.38 8.58 9.70
N MET A 39 -2.56 7.83 8.97
CA MET A 39 -3.02 6.62 8.29
C MET A 39 -3.50 5.54 9.28
N ALA A 40 -2.83 5.38 10.41
CA ALA A 40 -3.26 4.45 11.46
C ALA A 40 -4.57 4.90 12.14
N GLU A 41 -4.73 6.20 12.39
CA GLU A 41 -5.96 6.80 12.93
C GLU A 41 -7.13 6.62 11.96
N PHE A 42 -6.91 6.75 10.66
CA PHE A 42 -7.89 6.55 9.61
C PHE A 42 -8.51 5.14 9.60
N ALA A 43 -7.82 4.13 10.10
CA ALA A 43 -8.36 2.79 10.22
C ALA A 43 -9.69 2.72 11.01
N ALA A 44 -9.85 3.57 12.01
CA ALA A 44 -11.10 3.65 12.76
C ALA A 44 -12.27 4.18 11.91
N GLU A 45 -12.03 5.19 11.08
CA GLU A 45 -13.02 5.75 10.17
C GLU A 45 -13.42 4.76 9.06
N VAL A 46 -12.43 4.01 8.53
CA VAL A 46 -12.68 2.92 7.57
C VAL A 46 -13.65 1.90 8.14
N ARG A 47 -13.40 1.43 9.38
CA ARG A 47 -14.30 0.47 10.06
C ARG A 47 -15.69 1.06 10.32
N ALA A 48 -15.76 2.34 10.70
CA ALA A 48 -17.02 3.01 11.00
C ALA A 48 -17.99 3.08 9.80
N VAL A 49 -17.46 3.09 8.57
CA VAL A 49 -18.26 3.06 7.33
C VAL A 49 -18.39 1.65 6.72
N GLY A 50 -18.05 0.59 7.48
CA GLY A 50 -18.17 -0.79 7.03
C GLY A 50 -17.03 -1.26 6.10
N GLY A 51 -15.94 -0.51 6.02
CA GLY A 51 -14.72 -0.93 5.31
C GLY A 51 -13.91 -1.94 6.11
N THR A 52 -12.95 -2.58 5.46
CA THR A 52 -12.05 -3.55 6.08
C THR A 52 -10.61 -3.03 6.04
N TRP A 53 -9.96 -3.01 7.20
CA TRP A 53 -8.56 -2.71 7.35
C TRP A 53 -7.78 -4.01 7.54
N HIS A 54 -7.10 -4.50 6.49
CA HIS A 54 -6.51 -5.85 6.53
C HIS A 54 -5.33 -6.00 7.49
N SER A 55 -4.66 -4.90 7.85
CA SER A 55 -3.57 -4.92 8.82
C SER A 55 -4.00 -5.33 10.24
N ASP A 56 -5.30 -5.27 10.55
CA ASP A 56 -5.86 -5.74 11.84
C ASP A 56 -5.64 -7.24 12.08
N ARG A 57 -5.28 -7.99 11.05
CA ARG A 57 -5.00 -9.43 11.13
C ARG A 57 -3.60 -9.77 11.63
N PHE A 58 -2.73 -8.77 11.82
CA PHE A 58 -1.32 -8.96 12.15
C PHE A 58 -0.95 -8.31 13.47
N ASP A 59 -0.15 -9.00 14.27
CA ASP A 59 0.40 -8.46 15.52
C ASP A 59 1.41 -7.33 15.27
N ARG A 60 2.09 -7.36 14.13
CA ARG A 60 3.13 -6.41 13.74
C ARG A 60 2.95 -5.94 12.29
N PRO A 61 1.89 -5.19 11.99
CA PRO A 61 1.71 -4.66 10.65
C PRO A 61 2.76 -3.59 10.32
N THR A 62 3.16 -3.51 9.07
CA THR A 62 3.87 -2.30 8.61
C THR A 62 2.90 -1.14 8.52
N CYS A 63 3.35 0.06 8.91
CA CYS A 63 2.54 1.27 8.80
C CYS A 63 2.61 1.92 7.41
N TYR A 64 3.51 1.46 6.53
CA TYR A 64 3.79 2.08 5.23
C TYR A 64 3.01 1.47 4.08
N ILE A 65 2.49 0.26 4.24
CA ILE A 65 1.73 -0.45 3.21
C ILE A 65 0.44 -0.95 3.84
N ASN A 66 -0.68 -0.40 3.38
CA ASN A 66 -2.00 -0.72 3.91
C ASN A 66 -2.88 -1.30 2.81
N ALA A 67 -3.59 -2.38 3.11
CA ALA A 67 -4.61 -2.95 2.26
C ALA A 67 -5.99 -2.62 2.86
N ILE A 68 -6.82 -1.93 2.09
CA ILE A 68 -8.08 -1.35 2.57
C ILE A 68 -9.20 -1.72 1.61
N ALA A 69 -10.26 -2.38 2.10
CA ALA A 69 -11.45 -2.65 1.32
C ALA A 69 -12.54 -1.61 1.60
N MET A 70 -13.12 -1.09 0.53
CA MET A 70 -14.25 -0.16 0.58
C MET A 70 -15.57 -0.93 0.42
N PRO A 71 -16.63 -0.66 1.18
CA PRO A 71 -17.94 -1.23 0.90
C PRO A 71 -18.48 -0.70 -0.44
N GLY A 72 -19.21 -1.53 -1.17
CA GLY A 72 -19.98 -1.12 -2.36
C GLY A 72 -19.19 -0.76 -3.62
N LEU A 73 -17.87 -0.53 -3.56
CA LEU A 73 -17.09 -0.05 -4.71
C LEU A 73 -15.90 -0.95 -5.01
N SER A 74 -15.80 -1.43 -6.26
CA SER A 74 -14.66 -2.27 -6.69
C SER A 74 -13.33 -1.53 -6.64
N ALA A 75 -12.24 -2.26 -6.40
CA ALA A 75 -10.88 -1.68 -6.39
C ALA A 75 -10.54 -0.96 -7.71
N LYS A 76 -11.01 -1.48 -8.84
CA LYS A 76 -10.83 -0.83 -10.14
C LYS A 76 -11.48 0.55 -10.19
N ALA A 77 -12.71 0.67 -9.72
CA ALA A 77 -13.42 1.94 -9.70
C ALA A 77 -12.77 2.92 -8.71
N GLN A 78 -12.30 2.42 -7.56
CA GLN A 78 -11.53 3.22 -6.61
C GLN A 78 -10.26 3.79 -7.25
N VAL A 79 -9.43 2.95 -7.89
CA VAL A 79 -8.19 3.38 -8.56
C VAL A 79 -8.47 4.48 -9.59
N MET A 80 -9.49 4.30 -10.42
CA MET A 80 -9.85 5.32 -11.43
C MET A 80 -10.27 6.64 -10.79
N ARG A 81 -11.07 6.61 -9.72
CA ARG A 81 -11.51 7.83 -9.03
C ARG A 81 -10.36 8.52 -8.30
N PHE A 82 -9.45 7.76 -7.71
CA PHE A 82 -8.24 8.31 -7.10
C PHE A 82 -7.33 8.95 -8.13
N ASP A 83 -7.13 8.30 -9.28
CA ASP A 83 -6.32 8.84 -10.38
C ASP A 83 -6.89 10.18 -10.87
N MET A 84 -8.21 10.27 -11.06
CA MET A 84 -8.89 11.53 -11.37
C MET A 84 -8.73 12.61 -10.29
N ALA A 85 -8.53 12.22 -9.03
CA ALA A 85 -8.24 13.13 -7.93
C ALA A 85 -6.74 13.46 -7.78
N GLY A 86 -5.89 12.93 -8.67
CA GLY A 86 -4.43 13.09 -8.62
C GLY A 86 -3.76 12.29 -7.52
N ILE A 87 -4.35 11.16 -7.10
CA ILE A 87 -3.85 10.28 -6.04
C ILE A 87 -3.55 8.91 -6.63
N SER A 88 -2.32 8.44 -6.51
CA SER A 88 -1.91 7.12 -7.00
C SER A 88 -2.09 6.05 -5.92
N VAL A 89 -2.90 5.04 -6.22
CA VAL A 89 -3.07 3.84 -5.41
C VAL A 89 -2.98 2.60 -6.31
N SER A 90 -2.87 1.42 -5.72
CA SER A 90 -2.77 0.18 -6.50
C SER A 90 -3.89 -0.79 -6.15
N GLN A 91 -4.26 -1.64 -7.10
CA GLN A 91 -5.14 -2.79 -6.86
C GLN A 91 -4.40 -4.10 -7.14
N GLY A 92 -4.75 -5.17 -6.45
CA GLY A 92 -4.23 -6.51 -6.69
C GLY A 92 -2.72 -6.66 -6.49
N SER A 93 -2.11 -7.64 -7.16
CA SER A 93 -0.66 -7.80 -7.21
C SER A 93 -0.07 -6.96 -8.36
N ALA A 94 1.05 -6.29 -8.11
CA ALA A 94 1.73 -5.40 -9.06
C ALA A 94 2.14 -6.08 -10.39
N CYS A 95 2.18 -7.42 -10.45
CA CYS A 95 2.63 -8.19 -11.61
C CYS A 95 1.50 -8.70 -12.52
N SER A 96 0.25 -8.34 -12.29
CA SER A 96 -0.87 -8.77 -13.15
C SER A 96 -1.11 -7.75 -14.27
N SER A 97 -0.12 -7.54 -15.13
CA SER A 97 -0.29 -6.76 -16.36
C SER A 97 -1.41 -7.37 -17.22
N GLY A 98 -2.56 -6.71 -17.26
CA GLY A 98 -3.63 -6.98 -18.21
C GLY A 98 -4.70 -8.00 -17.81
N THR A 99 -4.53 -8.82 -16.79
CA THR A 99 -5.58 -9.72 -16.30
C THR A 99 -5.95 -9.40 -14.86
N MET A 100 -7.22 -9.06 -14.64
CA MET A 100 -7.77 -8.73 -13.31
C MET A 100 -7.90 -10.01 -12.46
N LYS A 101 -6.75 -10.54 -11.99
CA LYS A 101 -6.74 -11.65 -11.06
C LYS A 101 -6.78 -11.11 -9.63
N PRO A 102 -7.52 -11.77 -8.72
CA PRO A 102 -7.47 -11.45 -7.29
C PRO A 102 -6.04 -11.44 -6.77
N SER A 103 -5.77 -10.64 -5.75
CA SER A 103 -4.47 -10.62 -5.11
C SER A 103 -4.16 -11.97 -4.47
N ARG A 104 -3.11 -12.64 -4.94
CA ARG A 104 -2.63 -13.91 -4.33
C ARG A 104 -2.29 -13.76 -2.85
N VAL A 105 -1.89 -12.54 -2.44
CA VAL A 105 -1.61 -12.25 -1.03
C VAL A 105 -2.89 -12.27 -0.23
N LEU A 106 -3.94 -11.58 -0.67
CA LEU A 106 -5.23 -11.57 0.03
C LEU A 106 -5.87 -12.96 0.03
N GLU A 107 -5.75 -13.72 -1.05
CA GLU A 107 -6.21 -15.11 -1.13
C GLU A 107 -5.47 -15.99 -0.09
N ALA A 108 -4.13 -15.89 -0.03
CA ALA A 108 -3.32 -16.62 0.96
C ALA A 108 -3.63 -16.20 2.42
N MET A 109 -4.11 -14.98 2.62
CA MET A 109 -4.59 -14.47 3.91
C MET A 109 -6.02 -14.96 4.26
N GLY A 110 -6.67 -15.73 3.38
CA GLY A 110 -8.04 -16.18 3.57
C GLY A 110 -9.08 -15.04 3.49
N VAL A 111 -8.78 -14.00 2.73
CA VAL A 111 -9.74 -12.91 2.49
C VAL A 111 -10.78 -13.36 1.49
N GLU A 112 -12.07 -13.19 1.83
CA GLU A 112 -13.17 -13.49 0.94
C GLU A 112 -13.03 -12.74 -0.40
N ARG A 113 -13.40 -13.41 -1.49
CA ARG A 113 -13.15 -12.92 -2.84
C ARG A 113 -13.78 -11.55 -3.11
N ASP A 114 -15.00 -11.34 -2.67
CA ASP A 114 -15.72 -10.06 -2.84
C ASP A 114 -15.04 -8.92 -2.09
N VAL A 115 -14.48 -9.19 -0.89
CA VAL A 115 -13.69 -8.22 -0.12
C VAL A 115 -12.36 -7.95 -0.82
N ALA A 116 -11.70 -8.99 -1.34
CA ALA A 116 -10.44 -8.84 -2.08
C ALA A 116 -10.61 -8.01 -3.36
N GLU A 117 -11.74 -8.17 -4.08
CA GLU A 117 -12.07 -7.42 -5.30
C GLU A 117 -12.38 -5.93 -5.03
N ARG A 118 -12.63 -5.56 -3.77
CA ARG A 118 -12.85 -4.18 -3.31
C ARG A 118 -11.65 -3.59 -2.57
N THR A 119 -10.55 -4.33 -2.46
CA THR A 119 -9.35 -3.94 -1.73
C THR A 119 -8.36 -3.22 -2.61
N ILE A 120 -7.97 -2.02 -2.21
CA ILE A 120 -6.83 -1.27 -2.75
C ILE A 120 -5.63 -1.40 -1.83
N ARG A 121 -4.41 -1.22 -2.39
CA ARG A 121 -3.18 -1.07 -1.64
C ARG A 121 -2.74 0.39 -1.65
N VAL A 122 -2.55 0.93 -0.46
CA VAL A 122 -2.05 2.28 -0.23
C VAL A 122 -0.64 2.17 0.34
N SER A 123 0.32 2.77 -0.32
CA SER A 123 1.72 2.75 0.09
C SER A 123 2.20 4.17 0.37
N LEU A 124 2.82 4.38 1.52
CA LEU A 124 3.42 5.65 1.90
C LEU A 124 4.91 5.59 1.59
N GLY A 125 5.42 6.61 0.91
CA GLY A 125 6.84 6.81 0.68
C GLY A 125 7.49 7.60 1.83
N TRP A 126 8.81 7.62 1.84
CA TRP A 126 9.60 8.38 2.81
C TRP A 126 9.30 9.90 2.78
N ASN A 127 8.85 10.40 1.66
CA ASN A 127 8.50 11.80 1.41
C ASN A 127 6.99 12.08 1.39
N THR A 128 6.15 11.08 1.66
CA THR A 128 4.70 11.27 1.75
C THR A 128 4.37 12.20 2.91
N THR A 129 3.67 13.29 2.64
CA THR A 129 3.33 14.29 3.66
C THR A 129 2.03 13.95 4.40
N ARG A 130 1.81 14.60 5.53
CA ARG A 130 0.57 14.49 6.29
C ARG A 130 -0.64 14.99 5.50
N GLU A 131 -0.45 16.07 4.74
CA GLU A 131 -1.48 16.70 3.91
C GLU A 131 -1.92 15.77 2.77
N GLU A 132 -0.98 15.06 2.15
CA GLU A 132 -1.29 14.06 1.11
C GLU A 132 -2.11 12.90 1.68
N VAL A 133 -1.76 12.40 2.86
CA VAL A 133 -2.53 11.35 3.55
C VAL A 133 -3.91 11.87 3.93
N GLN A 134 -4.02 13.08 4.45
CA GLN A 134 -5.31 13.68 4.79
C GLN A 134 -6.22 13.77 3.56
N ARG A 135 -5.70 14.25 2.44
CA ARG A 135 -6.42 14.30 1.17
C ARG A 135 -6.88 12.92 0.70
N PHE A 136 -6.02 11.91 0.82
CA PHE A 136 -6.41 10.53 0.52
C PHE A 136 -7.59 10.07 1.39
N CYS A 137 -7.54 10.31 2.71
CA CYS A 137 -8.60 9.93 3.65
C CYS A 137 -9.94 10.59 3.29
N GLU A 138 -9.92 11.90 3.01
CA GLU A 138 -11.12 12.69 2.63
C GLU A 138 -11.77 12.13 1.34
N VAL A 139 -10.96 11.89 0.30
CA VAL A 139 -11.43 11.33 -0.97
C VAL A 139 -11.98 9.92 -0.79
N TRP A 140 -11.30 9.08 0.01
CA TRP A 140 -11.75 7.72 0.29
C TRP A 140 -13.11 7.71 1.01
N LEU A 141 -13.28 8.53 2.05
CA LEU A 141 -14.53 8.62 2.80
C LEU A 141 -15.69 9.19 1.96
N ASP A 142 -15.41 10.17 1.10
CA ASP A 142 -16.41 10.70 0.18
C ASP A 142 -16.90 9.62 -0.79
N MET A 143 -16.00 8.81 -1.32
CA MET A 143 -16.34 7.67 -2.17
C MET A 143 -17.16 6.62 -1.42
N ALA A 144 -16.77 6.29 -0.19
CA ALA A 144 -17.44 5.27 0.61
C ALA A 144 -18.87 5.68 1.02
N LYS A 145 -19.12 6.98 1.23
CA LYS A 145 -20.46 7.50 1.55
C LYS A 145 -21.40 7.51 0.35
N ARG A 146 -20.87 7.44 -0.87
CA ARG A 146 -21.65 7.47 -2.12
C ARG A 146 -21.81 6.11 -2.78
N ALA A 147 -21.16 5.08 -2.23
CA ALA A 147 -21.18 3.72 -2.74
C ALA A 147 -22.33 2.90 -2.17
#